data_9506a56fcafb3d02b8758f8767e2ac8f
#
_entry.id   9506a56fcafb3d02b8758f8767e2ac8f
#
_cell.length_a   1.000
_cell.length_b   1.000
_cell.length_c   1.000
_cell.angle_alpha   90.00
_cell.angle_beta   90.00
_cell.angle_gamma   90.00
#
_symmetry.space_group_name_H-M   'P 1'
#
loop_
_entity.id
_entity.type
_entity.pdbx_description
1 polymer ?
#
loop_
_entity_poly.entity_id
_entity_poly.type
_entity_poly.pdbx_seq_one_letter_code
_entity_poly.pdbx_strand_id
1 'polypeptide(L)'
;LVITPLTDRCYLCLMGALQMDLGGAPAGPAGTGKTETTKDLAKALAIQCVVFNCSDGLDYKMMGRFFTGLAQSGAWCCFDEFNRIDIEVLSVIAQQLITIRNAKAAKMKRFLFEGREIRLKPSCAAFITMNPGYAGRTELPDNLKALFRPISMMVPDYALIAEVILYSEGFEGSKILAKKMVQMYKLCSEQLSQQDHYDFGMRAVKSVLVMAGALKRATPDQAEDVTLISALRDSNLPKFLANDSVLFNGILSDLFPGVDLPEPERGELQQAIEQCMIDRNLQPVPELVLKTLQLYETMVVRWGVMLVGPTGSGKTTVLHILANAFEKLHAENAPGPLYRPVRIQTLNPKAISMDELYGFVNLATMEWRDGLLGMAIRSAVIVTDEIHQWVVCDGPVDAVWIENLNTVLDDNKMLCLANSERIKLTSWVHMVFE
;
A
#
# COMPACT_ATOMS: atom_id res chain seq x y z
N LEU A 1 0.19 2.85 15.12
CA LEU A 1 1.06 1.67 15.25
C LEU A 1 0.83 1.00 16.61
N VAL A 2 0.85 -0.33 16.66
CA VAL A 2 0.85 -1.06 17.94
C VAL A 2 2.29 -1.12 18.47
N ILE A 3 2.50 -0.60 19.67
CA ILE A 3 3.82 -0.61 20.30
C ILE A 3 4.07 -2.01 20.90
N THR A 4 5.07 -2.69 20.38
CA THR A 4 5.54 -3.99 20.85
C THR A 4 6.93 -3.86 21.46
N PRO A 5 7.45 -4.84 22.20
CA PRO A 5 8.82 -4.81 22.69
C PRO A 5 9.89 -4.62 21.58
N LEU A 6 9.58 -5.11 20.36
CA LEU A 6 10.43 -4.89 19.18
C LEU A 6 10.43 -3.42 18.76
N THR A 7 9.24 -2.82 18.66
CA THR A 7 9.07 -1.41 18.30
C THR A 7 9.77 -0.48 19.30
N ASP A 8 9.65 -0.78 20.59
CA ASP A 8 10.29 -0.01 21.67
C ASP A 8 11.82 -0.02 21.55
N ARG A 9 12.41 -1.19 21.29
CA ARG A 9 13.85 -1.30 21.01
C ARG A 9 14.27 -0.52 19.76
N CYS A 10 13.45 -0.52 18.71
CA CYS A 10 13.71 0.28 17.51
C CYS A 10 13.70 1.77 17.83
N TYR A 11 12.77 2.24 18.65
CA TYR A 11 12.71 3.63 19.08
C TYR A 11 13.95 4.04 19.85
N LEU A 12 14.42 3.22 20.79
CA LEU A 12 15.67 3.48 21.52
C LEU A 12 16.89 3.58 20.58
N CYS A 13 16.98 2.70 19.59
CA CYS A 13 18.05 2.72 18.60
C CYS A 13 17.99 3.97 17.70
N LEU A 14 16.78 4.34 17.24
CA LEU A 14 16.58 5.53 16.41
C LEU A 14 16.90 6.82 17.18
N MET A 15 16.46 6.93 18.42
CA MET A 15 16.78 8.08 19.29
C MET A 15 18.27 8.16 19.59
N GLY A 16 18.93 7.03 19.84
CA GLY A 16 20.38 6.96 20.02
C GLY A 16 21.15 7.39 18.77
N ALA A 17 20.66 7.04 17.58
CA ALA A 17 21.24 7.50 16.32
C ALA A 17 21.14 9.03 16.16
N LEU A 18 19.97 9.60 16.45
CA LEU A 18 19.76 11.05 16.40
C LEU A 18 20.68 11.83 17.35
N GLN A 19 20.94 11.28 18.54
CA GLN A 19 21.83 11.91 19.51
C GLN A 19 23.29 11.98 18.99
N MET A 20 23.67 11.07 18.10
CA MET A 20 24.99 11.05 17.46
C MET A 20 25.02 11.76 16.10
N ASP A 21 23.99 12.51 15.75
CA ASP A 21 23.81 13.13 14.42
C ASP A 21 23.90 12.12 13.27
N LEU A 22 23.47 10.88 13.51
CA LEU A 22 23.34 9.84 12.50
C LEU A 22 21.89 9.69 12.05
N GLY A 23 21.70 9.23 10.82
CA GLY A 23 20.41 8.75 10.37
C GLY A 23 20.11 7.34 10.90
N GLY A 24 18.85 6.92 10.85
CA GLY A 24 18.45 5.55 11.13
C GLY A 24 18.26 4.76 9.83
N ALA A 25 18.62 3.47 9.85
CA ALA A 25 18.46 2.56 8.71
C ALA A 25 17.72 1.28 9.12
N PRO A 26 16.40 1.32 9.32
CA PRO A 26 15.62 0.10 9.50
C PRO A 26 15.74 -0.83 8.29
N ALA A 27 16.26 -2.03 8.49
CA ALA A 27 16.44 -3.06 7.48
C ALA A 27 15.75 -4.35 7.90
N GLY A 28 15.06 -5.01 6.97
CA GLY A 28 14.36 -6.27 7.24
C GLY A 28 13.37 -6.64 6.13
N PRO A 29 12.71 -7.78 6.25
CA PRO A 29 11.71 -8.25 5.28
C PRO A 29 10.58 -7.25 5.04
N ALA A 30 9.83 -7.42 3.96
CA ALA A 30 8.62 -6.64 3.70
C ALA A 30 7.59 -6.84 4.84
N GLY A 31 6.78 -5.82 5.11
CA GLY A 31 5.71 -5.92 6.13
C GLY A 31 6.15 -5.88 7.60
N THR A 32 7.44 -5.64 7.91
CA THR A 32 7.94 -5.55 9.29
C THR A 32 7.73 -4.18 9.95
N GLY A 33 7.11 -3.23 9.26
CA GLY A 33 6.76 -1.92 9.81
C GLY A 33 7.90 -0.89 9.82
N LYS A 34 8.93 -1.05 8.98
CA LYS A 34 10.10 -0.15 8.91
C LYS A 34 9.72 1.33 8.79
N THR A 35 8.97 1.67 7.76
CA THR A 35 8.53 3.03 7.46
C THR A 35 7.55 3.55 8.50
N GLU A 36 6.60 2.70 8.92
CA GLU A 36 5.60 3.07 9.92
C GLU A 36 6.21 3.36 11.29
N THR A 37 7.25 2.61 11.71
CA THR A 37 7.96 2.86 12.97
C THR A 37 8.63 4.25 12.97
N THR A 38 9.26 4.63 11.85
CA THR A 38 9.88 5.96 11.72
C THR A 38 8.83 7.08 11.74
N LYS A 39 7.72 6.91 11.03
CA LYS A 39 6.60 7.88 10.99
C LYS A 39 5.99 8.06 12.38
N ASP A 40 5.77 6.96 13.09
CA ASP A 40 5.13 7.00 14.40
C ASP A 40 6.02 7.65 15.46
N LEU A 41 7.33 7.38 15.41
CA LEU A 41 8.31 8.07 16.26
C LEU A 41 8.32 9.59 16.00
N ALA A 42 8.30 10.00 14.74
CA ALA A 42 8.25 11.41 14.37
C ALA A 42 6.96 12.07 14.89
N LYS A 43 5.81 11.37 14.76
CA LYS A 43 4.53 11.81 15.28
C LYS A 43 4.56 11.97 16.81
N ALA A 44 5.15 11.02 17.53
CA ALA A 44 5.29 11.09 18.98
C ALA A 44 6.13 12.28 19.45
N LEU A 45 7.14 12.68 18.64
CA LEU A 45 7.98 13.85 18.89
C LEU A 45 7.43 15.15 18.31
N ALA A 46 6.22 15.12 17.71
CA ALA A 46 5.60 16.25 17.02
C ALA A 46 6.49 16.87 15.92
N ILE A 47 7.26 16.04 15.21
CA ILE A 47 8.11 16.43 14.08
C ILE A 47 7.44 15.95 12.79
N GLN A 48 7.39 16.81 11.79
CA GLN A 48 6.90 16.42 10.48
C GLN A 48 7.83 15.39 9.85
N CYS A 49 7.31 14.23 9.46
CA CYS A 49 8.04 13.21 8.70
C CYS A 49 7.47 13.11 7.29
N VAL A 50 8.34 13.31 6.31
CA VAL A 50 8.02 13.15 4.90
C VAL A 50 8.53 11.80 4.44
N VAL A 51 7.63 10.93 3.96
CA VAL A 51 8.01 9.66 3.36
C VAL A 51 8.20 9.87 1.85
N PHE A 52 9.32 9.37 1.35
CA PHE A 52 9.65 9.40 -0.06
C PHE A 52 10.03 8.00 -0.52
N ASN A 53 9.33 7.49 -1.52
CA ASN A 53 9.64 6.19 -2.11
C ASN A 53 10.74 6.36 -3.16
N CYS A 54 11.83 5.62 -2.99
CA CYS A 54 12.96 5.67 -3.90
C CYS A 54 12.74 4.75 -5.10
N SER A 55 13.16 5.19 -6.27
CA SER A 55 13.11 4.44 -7.53
C SER A 55 14.37 4.66 -8.33
N ASP A 56 14.60 3.82 -9.34
CA ASP A 56 15.79 3.87 -10.21
C ASP A 56 15.90 5.18 -11.02
N GLY A 57 14.79 5.88 -11.25
CA GLY A 57 14.76 7.15 -11.98
C GLY A 57 15.09 8.39 -11.14
N LEU A 58 15.53 8.24 -9.89
CA LEU A 58 15.89 9.39 -9.05
C LEU A 58 17.24 10.00 -9.43
N ASP A 59 17.21 11.31 -9.78
CA ASP A 59 18.40 12.09 -10.07
C ASP A 59 18.94 12.75 -8.78
N TYR A 60 20.28 12.88 -8.70
CA TYR A 60 20.98 13.54 -7.60
C TYR A 60 20.57 15.01 -7.40
N LYS A 61 20.20 15.73 -8.48
CA LYS A 61 19.72 17.12 -8.40
C LYS A 61 18.39 17.23 -7.67
N MET A 62 17.50 16.25 -7.90
CA MET A 62 16.22 16.15 -7.21
C MET A 62 16.44 15.87 -5.73
N MET A 63 17.33 14.94 -5.40
CA MET A 63 17.70 14.64 -4.02
C MET A 63 18.33 15.85 -3.32
N GLY A 64 19.15 16.63 -4.00
CA GLY A 64 19.70 17.89 -3.49
C GLY A 64 18.61 18.90 -3.10
N ARG A 65 17.56 19.03 -3.92
CA ARG A 65 16.40 19.88 -3.57
C ARG A 65 15.68 19.40 -2.33
N PHE A 66 15.46 18.08 -2.19
CA PHE A 66 14.87 17.48 -0.99
C PHE A 66 15.70 17.77 0.24
N PHE A 67 17.01 17.55 0.18
CA PHE A 67 17.89 17.81 1.31
C PHE A 67 17.97 19.29 1.67
N THR A 68 17.90 20.17 0.68
CA THR A 68 17.82 21.60 0.90
C THR A 68 16.54 21.97 1.68
N GLY A 69 15.40 21.43 1.28
CA GLY A 69 14.13 21.62 1.98
C GLY A 69 14.16 21.04 3.41
N LEU A 70 14.72 19.85 3.56
CA LEU A 70 14.86 19.17 4.83
C LEU A 70 15.72 19.98 5.83
N ALA A 71 16.89 20.43 5.40
CA ALA A 71 17.81 21.19 6.24
C ALA A 71 17.18 22.52 6.71
N GLN A 72 16.40 23.17 5.85
CA GLN A 72 15.76 24.45 6.18
C GLN A 72 14.48 24.32 6.99
N SER A 73 13.67 23.28 6.76
CA SER A 73 12.43 23.04 7.49
C SER A 73 12.67 22.45 8.90
N GLY A 74 13.73 21.63 9.05
CA GLY A 74 13.97 20.83 10.24
C GLY A 74 13.09 19.60 10.33
N ALA A 75 12.42 19.21 9.24
CA ALA A 75 11.60 18.00 9.16
C ALA A 75 12.45 16.74 9.05
N TRP A 76 11.83 15.60 9.33
CA TRP A 76 12.41 14.29 9.06
C TRP A 76 11.99 13.82 7.67
N CYS A 77 12.87 13.07 7.02
CA CYS A 77 12.55 12.37 5.79
C CYS A 77 12.85 10.88 5.95
N CYS A 78 11.90 10.05 5.56
CA CYS A 78 12.07 8.60 5.46
C CYS A 78 12.13 8.23 3.97
N PHE A 79 13.32 7.87 3.51
CA PHE A 79 13.54 7.37 2.17
C PHE A 79 13.26 5.86 2.16
N ASP A 80 12.10 5.49 1.64
CA ASP A 80 11.66 4.11 1.59
C ASP A 80 12.32 3.38 0.41
N GLU A 81 12.76 2.14 0.65
CA GLU A 81 13.44 1.31 -0.34
C GLU A 81 14.69 1.97 -0.98
N PHE A 82 15.50 2.58 -0.16
CA PHE A 82 16.65 3.40 -0.55
C PHE A 82 17.69 2.65 -1.39
N ASN A 83 17.80 1.34 -1.25
CA ASN A 83 18.69 0.47 -2.01
C ASN A 83 18.23 0.16 -3.45
N ARG A 84 17.20 0.85 -3.93
CA ARG A 84 16.79 0.86 -5.35
C ARG A 84 17.51 1.90 -6.19
N ILE A 85 18.07 2.92 -5.53
CA ILE A 85 18.77 4.01 -6.24
C ILE A 85 20.08 3.46 -6.84
N ASP A 86 20.41 3.90 -8.04
CA ASP A 86 21.64 3.54 -8.71
C ASP A 86 22.88 3.90 -7.87
N ILE A 87 23.89 3.03 -7.89
CA ILE A 87 25.09 3.18 -7.07
C ILE A 87 25.87 4.48 -7.35
N GLU A 88 25.84 4.95 -8.59
CA GLU A 88 26.45 6.22 -8.99
C GLU A 88 25.76 7.41 -8.31
N VAL A 89 24.43 7.41 -8.29
CA VAL A 89 23.61 8.44 -7.64
C VAL A 89 23.77 8.36 -6.11
N LEU A 90 23.82 7.15 -5.53
CA LEU A 90 24.06 6.95 -4.10
C LEU A 90 25.39 7.57 -3.61
N SER A 91 26.43 7.53 -4.45
CA SER A 91 27.72 8.14 -4.11
C SER A 91 27.63 9.66 -3.99
N VAL A 92 26.86 10.32 -4.83
CA VAL A 92 26.61 11.76 -4.75
C VAL A 92 25.71 12.11 -3.56
N ILE A 93 24.68 11.32 -3.30
CA ILE A 93 23.80 11.47 -2.13
C ILE A 93 24.60 11.35 -0.83
N ALA A 94 25.55 10.42 -0.77
CA ALA A 94 26.44 10.30 0.38
C ALA A 94 27.18 11.60 0.67
N GLN A 95 27.74 12.25 -0.35
CA GLN A 95 28.43 13.53 -0.20
C GLN A 95 27.50 14.67 0.28
N GLN A 96 26.28 14.70 -0.22
CA GLN A 96 25.26 15.66 0.22
C GLN A 96 24.91 15.47 1.70
N LEU A 97 24.69 14.22 2.13
CA LEU A 97 24.39 13.90 3.53
C LEU A 97 25.57 14.16 4.47
N ILE A 98 26.82 13.88 4.04
CA ILE A 98 28.04 14.19 4.80
C ILE A 98 28.13 15.71 5.05
N THR A 99 27.83 16.51 4.04
CA THR A 99 27.85 17.96 4.15
C THR A 99 26.86 18.46 5.21
N ILE A 100 25.63 17.94 5.22
CA ILE A 100 24.62 18.29 6.21
C ILE A 100 25.05 17.83 7.61
N ARG A 101 25.56 16.60 7.73
CA ARG A 101 26.05 16.06 9.02
C ARG A 101 27.18 16.89 9.61
N ASN A 102 28.16 17.25 8.79
CA ASN A 102 29.28 18.08 9.23
C ASN A 102 28.81 19.46 9.70
N ALA A 103 27.86 20.06 8.98
CA ALA A 103 27.27 21.33 9.38
C ALA A 103 26.49 21.22 10.70
N LYS A 104 25.78 20.11 10.94
CA LYS A 104 25.11 19.82 12.23
C LYS A 104 26.10 19.65 13.37
N ALA A 105 27.14 18.83 13.17
CA ALA A 105 28.19 18.59 14.16
C ALA A 105 28.94 19.89 14.54
N ALA A 106 29.18 20.78 13.58
CA ALA A 106 29.76 22.10 13.78
C ALA A 106 28.75 23.14 14.35
N LYS A 107 27.49 22.75 14.59
CA LYS A 107 26.41 23.63 15.09
C LYS A 107 26.23 24.90 14.28
N MET A 108 26.43 24.83 12.96
CA MET A 108 26.30 25.97 12.05
C MET A 108 24.83 26.36 11.91
N LYS A 109 24.54 27.66 11.90
CA LYS A 109 23.19 28.18 11.60
C LYS A 109 22.93 28.29 10.09
N ARG A 110 24.00 28.45 9.32
CA ARG A 110 24.02 28.51 7.84
C ARG A 110 25.25 27.77 7.34
N PHE A 111 25.15 27.14 6.20
CA PHE A 111 26.23 26.41 5.55
C PHE A 111 26.08 26.41 4.04
N LEU A 112 27.16 26.17 3.35
CA LEU A 112 27.17 26.07 1.90
C LEU A 112 26.74 24.66 1.48
N PHE A 113 25.66 24.57 0.71
CA PHE A 113 25.13 23.32 0.17
C PHE A 113 24.92 23.48 -1.34
N GLU A 114 25.57 22.66 -2.15
CA GLU A 114 25.52 22.72 -3.63
C GLU A 114 25.72 24.12 -4.21
N GLY A 115 26.68 24.86 -3.68
CA GLY A 115 26.99 26.21 -4.14
C GLY A 115 26.03 27.30 -3.66
N ARG A 116 25.08 26.98 -2.79
CA ARG A 116 24.14 27.97 -2.20
C ARG A 116 24.24 27.95 -0.69
N GLU A 117 24.20 29.15 -0.10
CA GLU A 117 24.13 29.29 1.34
C GLU A 117 22.70 29.06 1.82
N ILE A 118 22.49 28.02 2.65
CA ILE A 118 21.19 27.68 3.19
C ILE A 118 21.17 27.69 4.72
N ARG A 119 19.99 27.89 5.31
CA ARG A 119 19.80 27.83 6.76
C ARG A 119 19.70 26.36 7.20
N LEU A 120 20.29 26.05 8.35
CA LEU A 120 20.21 24.72 8.98
C LEU A 120 19.38 24.77 10.25
N LYS A 121 18.35 23.94 10.32
CA LYS A 121 17.65 23.60 11.56
C LYS A 121 18.16 22.25 12.07
N PRO A 122 18.67 22.15 13.31
CA PRO A 122 19.32 20.94 13.82
C PRO A 122 18.38 19.76 14.01
N SER A 123 17.06 19.99 14.04
CA SER A 123 16.05 18.94 14.15
C SER A 123 15.90 18.07 12.88
N CYS A 124 16.49 18.49 11.74
CA CYS A 124 16.40 17.71 10.51
C CYS A 124 17.11 16.35 10.66
N ALA A 125 16.50 15.31 10.12
CA ALA A 125 17.08 13.97 10.10
C ALA A 125 16.63 13.21 8.84
N ALA A 126 17.52 12.35 8.35
CA ALA A 126 17.22 11.43 7.26
C ALA A 126 17.19 10.00 7.79
N PHE A 127 16.17 9.26 7.41
CA PHE A 127 16.01 7.84 7.68
C PHE A 127 15.92 7.11 6.36
N ILE A 128 16.44 5.91 6.28
CA ILE A 128 16.36 5.06 5.11
C ILE A 128 15.76 3.71 5.48
N THR A 129 14.95 3.14 4.64
CA THR A 129 14.51 1.76 4.80
C THR A 129 15.11 0.88 3.71
N MET A 130 15.38 -0.37 4.06
CA MET A 130 15.98 -1.33 3.15
C MET A 130 15.29 -2.68 3.27
N ASN A 131 15.11 -3.34 2.13
CA ASN A 131 14.68 -4.72 2.05
C ASN A 131 15.88 -5.56 1.58
N PRO A 132 16.61 -6.23 2.47
CA PRO A 132 17.72 -7.10 2.08
C PRO A 132 17.21 -8.34 1.34
N GLY A 133 18.00 -8.87 0.41
CA GLY A 133 17.73 -10.16 -0.21
C GLY A 133 16.85 -10.16 -1.48
N TYR A 134 16.39 -9.03 -1.96
CA TYR A 134 15.69 -8.95 -3.24
C TYR A 134 16.67 -8.82 -4.42
N ALA A 135 16.44 -9.57 -5.50
CA ALA A 135 17.22 -9.48 -6.74
C ALA A 135 17.16 -8.07 -7.34
N GLY A 136 18.28 -7.58 -7.89
CA GLY A 136 18.37 -6.27 -8.56
C GLY A 136 18.54 -5.07 -7.62
N ARG A 137 18.81 -5.28 -6.31
CA ARG A 137 19.06 -4.19 -5.35
C ARG A 137 20.56 -4.01 -5.09
N THR A 138 20.99 -2.76 -5.03
CA THR A 138 22.39 -2.41 -4.79
C THR A 138 22.74 -2.46 -3.32
N GLU A 139 23.95 -2.90 -2.99
CA GLU A 139 24.49 -2.67 -1.65
C GLU A 139 24.86 -1.20 -1.50
N LEU A 140 24.60 -0.65 -0.32
CA LEU A 140 25.00 0.72 -0.01
C LEU A 140 26.51 0.84 0.03
N PRO A 141 27.11 1.89 -0.56
CA PRO A 141 28.52 2.21 -0.40
C PRO A 141 28.90 2.40 1.08
N ASP A 142 30.12 2.03 1.46
CA ASP A 142 30.57 2.06 2.87
C ASP A 142 30.57 3.46 3.47
N ASN A 143 30.87 4.49 2.67
CA ASN A 143 30.77 5.90 3.09
C ASN A 143 29.33 6.27 3.47
N LEU A 144 28.35 5.73 2.80
CA LEU A 144 26.92 5.93 3.09
C LEU A 144 26.45 5.11 4.28
N LYS A 145 26.89 3.84 4.39
CA LYS A 145 26.61 3.00 5.56
C LYS A 145 27.05 3.66 6.87
N ALA A 146 28.20 4.36 6.86
CA ALA A 146 28.73 5.06 8.04
C ALA A 146 27.87 6.25 8.52
N LEU A 147 26.95 6.75 7.69
CA LEU A 147 26.06 7.87 8.04
C LEU A 147 24.78 7.42 8.73
N PHE A 148 24.49 6.12 8.67
CA PHE A 148 23.24 5.56 9.19
C PHE A 148 23.52 4.48 10.22
N ARG A 149 22.71 4.46 11.27
CA ARG A 149 22.73 3.36 12.23
C ARG A 149 21.79 2.26 11.74
N PRO A 150 22.30 1.07 11.41
CA PRO A 150 21.47 -0.04 10.98
C PRO A 150 20.65 -0.59 12.16
N ILE A 151 19.39 -0.91 11.87
CA ILE A 151 18.45 -1.52 12.81
C ILE A 151 17.80 -2.70 12.13
N SER A 152 18.01 -3.90 12.65
CA SER A 152 17.36 -5.11 12.12
C SER A 152 15.92 -5.19 12.58
N MET A 153 15.00 -5.18 11.62
CA MET A 153 13.56 -5.35 11.85
C MET A 153 13.20 -6.82 11.58
N MET A 154 12.75 -7.49 12.61
CA MET A 154 12.27 -8.88 12.53
C MET A 154 10.75 -8.91 12.29
N VAL A 155 10.25 -10.07 11.92
CA VAL A 155 8.80 -10.34 11.84
C VAL A 155 8.19 -10.11 13.23
N PRO A 156 7.20 -9.23 13.37
CA PRO A 156 6.57 -8.93 14.65
C PRO A 156 5.68 -10.09 15.12
N ASP A 157 5.32 -10.06 16.41
CA ASP A 157 4.31 -10.97 16.96
C ASP A 157 2.92 -10.56 16.46
N TYR A 158 2.43 -11.27 15.47
CA TYR A 158 1.11 -11.00 14.87
C TYR A 158 -0.03 -11.19 15.86
N ALA A 159 0.09 -12.12 16.82
CA ALA A 159 -0.97 -12.38 17.78
C ALA A 159 -1.16 -11.18 18.73
N LEU A 160 -0.06 -10.61 19.22
CA LEU A 160 -0.12 -9.43 20.07
C LEU A 160 -0.70 -8.22 19.33
N ILE A 161 -0.27 -8.00 18.09
CA ILE A 161 -0.76 -6.88 17.27
C ILE A 161 -2.25 -7.05 16.96
N ALA A 162 -2.67 -8.26 16.58
CA ALA A 162 -4.06 -8.57 16.28
C ALA A 162 -4.96 -8.43 17.51
N GLU A 163 -4.49 -8.87 18.69
CA GLU A 163 -5.22 -8.72 19.96
C GLU A 163 -5.52 -7.25 20.26
N VAL A 164 -4.50 -6.39 20.16
CA VAL A 164 -4.65 -4.95 20.43
C VAL A 164 -5.59 -4.28 19.42
N ILE A 165 -5.47 -4.62 18.13
CA ILE A 165 -6.34 -4.04 17.09
C ILE A 165 -7.78 -4.51 17.27
N LEU A 166 -8.03 -5.81 17.48
CA LEU A 166 -9.38 -6.33 17.72
C LEU A 166 -10.02 -5.68 18.95
N TYR A 167 -9.25 -5.54 20.02
CA TYR A 167 -9.74 -4.86 21.22
C TYR A 167 -10.10 -3.39 20.94
N SER A 168 -9.28 -2.68 20.17
CA SER A 168 -9.57 -1.29 19.78
C SER A 168 -10.80 -1.16 18.87
N GLU A 169 -11.15 -2.21 18.13
CA GLU A 169 -12.36 -2.26 17.28
C GLU A 169 -13.61 -2.75 18.05
N GLY A 170 -13.49 -3.03 19.36
CA GLY A 170 -14.60 -3.37 20.23
C GLY A 170 -14.90 -4.87 20.37
N PHE A 171 -13.93 -5.74 20.10
CA PHE A 171 -14.05 -7.19 20.34
C PHE A 171 -13.66 -7.54 21.77
N GLU A 172 -14.57 -8.12 22.52
CA GLU A 172 -14.31 -8.58 23.90
C GLU A 172 -13.45 -9.84 23.93
N GLY A 173 -13.69 -10.78 23.00
CA GLY A 173 -12.95 -12.02 22.82
C GLY A 173 -11.60 -11.87 22.09
N SER A 174 -11.05 -10.66 21.98
CA SER A 174 -9.89 -10.30 21.16
C SER A 174 -8.69 -11.24 21.32
N LYS A 175 -8.37 -11.67 22.53
CA LYS A 175 -7.21 -12.54 22.82
C LYS A 175 -7.33 -13.93 22.21
N ILE A 176 -8.53 -14.53 22.27
CA ILE A 176 -8.78 -15.87 21.72
C ILE A 176 -8.86 -15.76 20.19
N LEU A 177 -9.59 -14.77 19.69
CA LEU A 177 -9.80 -14.55 18.27
C LEU A 177 -8.49 -14.22 17.53
N ALA A 178 -7.63 -13.41 18.13
CA ALA A 178 -6.30 -13.10 17.58
C ALA A 178 -5.44 -14.35 17.42
N LYS A 179 -5.41 -15.23 18.42
CA LYS A 179 -4.65 -16.49 18.35
C LYS A 179 -5.19 -17.41 17.25
N LYS A 180 -6.51 -17.59 17.17
CA LYS A 180 -7.17 -18.40 16.13
C LYS A 180 -6.85 -17.86 14.74
N MET A 181 -6.95 -16.55 14.54
CA MET A 181 -6.66 -15.91 13.26
C MET A 181 -5.20 -16.10 12.84
N VAL A 182 -4.24 -15.88 13.74
CA VAL A 182 -2.82 -16.05 13.43
C VAL A 182 -2.48 -17.51 13.15
N GLN A 183 -3.09 -18.45 13.91
CA GLN A 183 -2.94 -19.88 13.65
C GLN A 183 -3.52 -20.27 12.29
N MET A 184 -4.66 -19.71 11.90
CA MET A 184 -5.22 -19.90 10.56
C MET A 184 -4.25 -19.45 9.46
N TYR A 185 -3.70 -18.23 9.55
CA TYR A 185 -2.73 -17.74 8.55
C TYR A 185 -1.47 -18.60 8.50
N LYS A 186 -1.01 -19.10 9.65
CA LYS A 186 0.11 -20.03 9.70
C LYS A 186 -0.21 -21.34 8.98
N LEU A 187 -1.36 -21.95 9.27
CA LEU A 187 -1.81 -23.17 8.59
C LEU A 187 -2.00 -22.94 7.09
N CYS A 188 -2.58 -21.81 6.69
CA CYS A 188 -2.71 -21.45 5.28
C CYS A 188 -1.35 -21.33 4.59
N SER A 189 -0.36 -20.73 5.22
CA SER A 189 0.99 -20.61 4.66
C SER A 189 1.74 -21.94 4.53
N GLU A 190 1.39 -22.93 5.36
CA GLU A 190 2.01 -24.25 5.37
C GLU A 190 1.28 -25.27 4.48
N GLN A 191 -0.03 -25.15 4.30
CA GLN A 191 -0.88 -26.18 3.68
C GLN A 191 -1.41 -25.80 2.29
N LEU A 192 -1.62 -24.51 2.01
CA LEU A 192 -2.10 -24.05 0.71
C LEU A 192 -0.98 -24.08 -0.33
N SER A 193 -1.34 -24.04 -1.60
CA SER A 193 -0.36 -23.95 -2.69
C SER A 193 0.48 -22.68 -2.57
N GLN A 194 1.77 -22.79 -2.97
CA GLN A 194 2.71 -21.67 -2.97
C GLN A 194 2.49 -20.85 -4.25
N GLN A 195 1.59 -19.87 -4.16
CA GLN A 195 1.32 -18.94 -5.27
C GLN A 195 1.94 -17.57 -4.96
N ASP A 196 2.53 -16.93 -5.97
CA ASP A 196 3.20 -15.63 -5.82
C ASP A 196 2.27 -14.51 -5.34
N HIS A 197 0.98 -14.62 -5.61
CA HIS A 197 -0.03 -13.64 -5.22
C HIS A 197 -0.66 -13.89 -3.85
N TYR A 198 -0.29 -14.99 -3.16
CA TYR A 198 -0.77 -15.24 -1.81
C TYR A 198 0.05 -14.45 -0.80
N ASP A 199 -0.64 -13.66 0.02
CA ASP A 199 -0.04 -12.88 1.10
C ASP A 199 -0.67 -13.28 2.44
N PHE A 200 0.13 -13.85 3.32
CA PHE A 200 -0.21 -14.21 4.70
C PHE A 200 0.53 -13.33 5.72
N GLY A 201 1.14 -12.25 5.26
CA GLY A 201 1.91 -11.33 6.09
C GLY A 201 1.05 -10.32 6.88
N MET A 202 1.74 -9.42 7.57
CA MET A 202 1.10 -8.43 8.44
C MET A 202 0.12 -7.51 7.71
N ARG A 203 0.36 -7.23 6.42
CA ARG A 203 -0.56 -6.40 5.62
C ARG A 203 -1.91 -7.07 5.41
N ALA A 204 -1.92 -8.38 5.15
CA ALA A 204 -3.14 -9.16 5.02
C ALA A 204 -3.90 -9.25 6.34
N VAL A 205 -3.18 -9.52 7.44
CA VAL A 205 -3.73 -9.55 8.80
C VAL A 205 -4.41 -8.21 9.14
N LYS A 206 -3.71 -7.09 8.92
CA LYS A 206 -4.24 -5.73 9.17
C LYS A 206 -5.52 -5.46 8.37
N SER A 207 -5.56 -5.85 7.09
CA SER A 207 -6.75 -5.66 6.26
C SER A 207 -7.97 -6.35 6.81
N VAL A 208 -7.82 -7.60 7.22
CA VAL A 208 -8.91 -8.38 7.82
C VAL A 208 -9.37 -7.77 9.14
N LEU A 209 -8.43 -7.31 9.96
CA LEU A 209 -8.76 -6.68 11.24
C LEU A 209 -9.58 -5.39 11.06
N VAL A 210 -9.18 -4.54 10.08
CA VAL A 210 -9.93 -3.33 9.75
C VAL A 210 -11.32 -3.67 9.19
N MET A 211 -11.41 -4.69 8.34
CA MET A 211 -12.68 -5.17 7.80
C MET A 211 -13.58 -5.74 8.90
N ALA A 212 -13.04 -6.55 9.81
CA ALA A 212 -13.77 -7.09 10.95
C ALA A 212 -14.32 -5.97 11.84
N GLY A 213 -13.54 -4.91 12.09
CA GLY A 213 -13.97 -3.73 12.80
C GLY A 213 -15.12 -2.99 12.09
N ALA A 214 -15.05 -2.86 10.76
CA ALA A 214 -16.12 -2.25 9.99
C ALA A 214 -17.42 -3.08 10.05
N LEU A 215 -17.32 -4.39 9.92
CA LEU A 215 -18.45 -5.31 10.05
C LEU A 215 -19.05 -5.28 11.47
N LYS A 216 -18.22 -5.24 12.51
CA LYS A 216 -18.68 -5.14 13.90
C LYS A 216 -19.48 -3.85 14.14
N ARG A 217 -19.06 -2.74 13.53
CA ARG A 217 -19.82 -1.46 13.60
C ARG A 217 -21.12 -1.49 12.80
N ALA A 218 -21.14 -2.19 11.67
CA ALA A 218 -22.34 -2.33 10.84
C ALA A 218 -23.38 -3.27 11.45
N THR A 219 -22.93 -4.34 12.10
CA THR A 219 -23.77 -5.38 12.73
C THR A 219 -23.34 -5.63 14.18
N PRO A 220 -23.64 -4.70 15.13
CA PRO A 220 -23.18 -4.82 16.53
C PRO A 220 -23.69 -6.04 17.26
N ASP A 221 -24.88 -6.54 16.92
CA ASP A 221 -25.56 -7.65 17.58
C ASP A 221 -25.08 -9.03 17.11
N GLN A 222 -24.26 -9.08 16.07
CA GLN A 222 -23.72 -10.34 15.53
C GLN A 222 -22.62 -10.89 16.44
N ALA A 223 -22.57 -12.21 16.58
CA ALA A 223 -21.51 -12.87 17.35
C ALA A 223 -20.11 -12.53 16.78
N GLU A 224 -19.15 -12.30 17.67
CA GLU A 224 -17.80 -11.87 17.29
C GLU A 224 -17.06 -12.90 16.44
N ASP A 225 -17.26 -14.19 16.71
CA ASP A 225 -16.70 -15.28 15.90
C ASP A 225 -17.23 -15.22 14.48
N VAL A 226 -18.55 -15.03 14.29
CA VAL A 226 -19.19 -14.92 12.97
C VAL A 226 -18.66 -13.71 12.20
N THR A 227 -18.56 -12.56 12.87
CA THR A 227 -18.05 -11.33 12.27
C THR A 227 -16.60 -11.50 11.78
N LEU A 228 -15.75 -12.10 12.59
CA LEU A 228 -14.35 -12.33 12.22
C LEU A 228 -14.23 -13.34 11.07
N ILE A 229 -14.99 -14.44 11.11
CA ILE A 229 -14.97 -15.45 10.04
C ILE A 229 -15.46 -14.85 8.72
N SER A 230 -16.51 -14.04 8.75
CA SER A 230 -16.99 -13.33 7.54
C SER A 230 -15.89 -12.44 6.97
N ALA A 231 -15.22 -11.63 7.80
CA ALA A 231 -14.09 -10.80 7.36
C ALA A 231 -12.93 -11.62 6.79
N LEU A 232 -12.62 -12.78 7.39
CA LEU A 232 -11.59 -13.69 6.89
C LEU A 232 -11.95 -14.30 5.55
N ARG A 233 -13.21 -14.72 5.36
CA ARG A 233 -13.70 -15.26 4.08
C ARG A 233 -13.67 -14.22 2.98
N ASP A 234 -14.30 -13.09 3.20
CA ASP A 234 -14.47 -12.03 2.19
C ASP A 234 -13.12 -11.44 1.76
N SER A 235 -12.15 -11.39 2.67
CA SER A 235 -10.81 -10.90 2.35
C SER A 235 -9.89 -11.92 1.64
N ASN A 236 -10.08 -13.21 1.85
CA ASN A 236 -9.14 -14.23 1.39
C ASN A 236 -9.68 -15.12 0.26
N LEU A 237 -10.97 -15.51 0.27
CA LEU A 237 -11.53 -16.36 -0.78
C LEU A 237 -11.35 -15.81 -2.21
N PRO A 238 -11.47 -14.49 -2.45
CA PRO A 238 -11.26 -13.95 -3.80
C PRO A 238 -9.85 -14.19 -4.36
N LYS A 239 -8.86 -14.40 -3.49
CA LYS A 239 -7.45 -14.58 -3.86
C LYS A 239 -7.08 -16.03 -4.13
N PHE A 240 -7.84 -16.98 -3.59
CA PHE A 240 -7.49 -18.39 -3.62
C PHE A 240 -7.93 -19.08 -4.90
N LEU A 241 -7.15 -20.08 -5.32
CA LEU A 241 -7.53 -21.03 -6.34
C LEU A 241 -8.68 -21.92 -5.83
N ALA A 242 -9.43 -22.52 -6.75
CA ALA A 242 -10.59 -23.33 -6.39
C ALA A 242 -10.27 -24.46 -5.39
N ASN A 243 -9.15 -25.17 -5.59
CA ASN A 243 -8.72 -26.25 -4.70
C ASN A 243 -8.33 -25.72 -3.31
N ASP A 244 -7.62 -24.61 -3.25
CA ASP A 244 -7.18 -23.99 -2.00
C ASP A 244 -8.36 -23.39 -1.21
N SER A 245 -9.40 -22.94 -1.91
CA SER A 245 -10.62 -22.46 -1.27
C SER A 245 -11.33 -23.53 -0.46
N VAL A 246 -11.31 -24.78 -0.93
CA VAL A 246 -11.87 -25.93 -0.19
C VAL A 246 -11.07 -26.21 1.09
N LEU A 247 -9.73 -26.22 0.96
CA LEU A 247 -8.84 -26.41 2.11
C LEU A 247 -8.99 -25.28 3.13
N PHE A 248 -9.06 -24.05 2.67
CA PHE A 248 -9.24 -22.87 3.51
C PHE A 248 -10.54 -22.95 4.34
N ASN A 249 -11.65 -23.33 3.70
CA ASN A 249 -12.93 -23.50 4.39
C ASN A 249 -12.85 -24.65 5.42
N GLY A 250 -12.10 -25.72 5.13
CA GLY A 250 -11.83 -26.80 6.09
C GLY A 250 -11.07 -26.28 7.32
N ILE A 251 -9.98 -25.52 7.10
CA ILE A 251 -9.19 -24.92 8.21
C ILE A 251 -10.06 -23.98 9.06
N LEU A 252 -10.93 -23.19 8.44
CA LEU A 252 -11.86 -22.31 9.16
C LEU A 252 -12.84 -23.11 10.02
N SER A 253 -13.43 -24.16 9.47
CA SER A 253 -14.36 -25.04 10.21
C SER A 253 -13.70 -25.71 11.41
N ASP A 254 -12.45 -26.12 11.29
CA ASP A 254 -11.70 -26.75 12.38
C ASP A 254 -11.33 -25.77 13.50
N LEU A 255 -11.00 -24.52 13.15
CA LEU A 255 -10.65 -23.49 14.13
C LEU A 255 -11.88 -22.87 14.83
N PHE A 256 -13.02 -22.86 14.15
CA PHE A 256 -14.28 -22.30 14.65
C PHE A 256 -15.42 -23.32 14.62
N PRO A 257 -15.34 -24.38 15.40
CA PRO A 257 -16.35 -25.46 15.38
C PRO A 257 -17.73 -24.96 15.82
N GLY A 258 -18.76 -25.37 15.11
CA GLY A 258 -20.16 -25.08 15.46
C GLY A 258 -20.63 -23.65 15.16
N VAL A 259 -19.91 -22.91 14.36
CA VAL A 259 -20.31 -21.58 13.89
C VAL A 259 -20.98 -21.71 12.53
N ASP A 260 -22.30 -21.48 12.49
CA ASP A 260 -23.03 -21.36 11.23
C ASP A 260 -22.81 -19.97 10.64
N LEU A 261 -22.29 -19.94 9.42
CA LEU A 261 -22.05 -18.68 8.71
C LEU A 261 -23.30 -18.28 7.94
N PRO A 262 -23.84 -17.08 8.16
CA PRO A 262 -24.90 -16.57 7.32
C PRO A 262 -24.37 -16.41 5.88
N GLU A 263 -25.19 -16.81 4.91
CA GLU A 263 -24.92 -16.45 3.51
C GLU A 263 -25.05 -14.94 3.38
N PRO A 264 -24.06 -14.27 2.72
CA PRO A 264 -24.15 -12.82 2.54
C PRO A 264 -25.40 -12.48 1.71
N GLU A 265 -26.16 -11.48 2.14
CA GLU A 265 -27.30 -10.94 1.40
C GLU A 265 -26.79 -10.20 0.15
N ARG A 266 -26.62 -10.93 -0.94
CA ARG A 266 -26.15 -10.44 -2.24
C ARG A 266 -27.28 -10.19 -3.24
N GLY A 267 -28.54 -10.34 -2.81
CA GLY A 267 -29.72 -10.48 -3.67
C GLY A 267 -29.85 -9.42 -4.75
N GLU A 268 -29.81 -8.13 -4.43
CA GLU A 268 -29.99 -7.04 -5.39
C GLU A 268 -28.81 -6.91 -6.35
N LEU A 269 -27.58 -6.95 -5.82
CA LEU A 269 -26.36 -6.85 -6.62
C LEU A 269 -26.21 -8.06 -7.56
N GLN A 270 -26.47 -9.25 -7.07
CA GLN A 270 -26.41 -10.46 -7.89
C GLN A 270 -27.42 -10.42 -9.04
N GLN A 271 -28.65 -10.04 -8.75
CA GLN A 271 -29.68 -9.88 -9.79
C GLN A 271 -29.32 -8.82 -10.84
N ALA A 272 -28.75 -7.69 -10.39
CA ALA A 272 -28.28 -6.65 -11.30
C ALA A 272 -27.13 -7.16 -12.20
N ILE A 273 -26.19 -7.93 -11.66
CA ILE A 273 -25.07 -8.53 -12.40
C ILE A 273 -25.62 -9.52 -13.44
N GLU A 274 -26.49 -10.44 -13.05
CA GLU A 274 -27.10 -11.44 -13.95
C GLU A 274 -27.87 -10.75 -15.09
N GLN A 275 -28.64 -9.72 -14.78
CA GLN A 275 -29.37 -8.96 -15.77
C GLN A 275 -28.41 -8.20 -16.72
N CYS A 276 -27.36 -7.57 -16.21
CA CYS A 276 -26.36 -6.90 -17.05
C CYS A 276 -25.61 -7.88 -17.98
N MET A 277 -25.42 -9.13 -17.56
CA MET A 277 -24.88 -10.18 -18.42
C MET A 277 -25.84 -10.49 -19.57
N ILE A 278 -27.15 -10.67 -19.27
CA ILE A 278 -28.17 -10.94 -20.26
C ILE A 278 -28.29 -9.78 -21.26
N ASP A 279 -28.31 -8.55 -20.78
CA ASP A 279 -28.39 -7.32 -21.59
C ASP A 279 -27.19 -7.20 -22.57
N ARG A 280 -26.05 -7.77 -22.21
CA ARG A 280 -24.85 -7.88 -23.07
C ARG A 280 -24.81 -9.15 -23.93
N ASN A 281 -25.86 -9.95 -23.96
CA ASN A 281 -25.92 -11.25 -24.64
C ASN A 281 -24.87 -12.26 -24.12
N LEU A 282 -24.57 -12.20 -22.84
CA LEU A 282 -23.71 -13.16 -22.15
C LEU A 282 -24.58 -14.11 -21.34
N GLN A 283 -24.12 -15.36 -21.20
CA GLN A 283 -24.78 -16.31 -20.31
C GLN A 283 -24.37 -16.00 -18.86
N PRO A 284 -25.31 -15.93 -17.91
CA PRO A 284 -25.02 -15.76 -16.49
C PRO A 284 -24.47 -17.07 -15.90
N VAL A 285 -23.18 -17.35 -16.17
CA VAL A 285 -22.49 -18.51 -15.61
C VAL A 285 -22.21 -18.26 -14.15
N PRO A 286 -22.56 -19.19 -13.22
CA PRO A 286 -22.41 -18.99 -11.78
C PRO A 286 -20.99 -18.59 -11.35
N GLU A 287 -19.98 -19.15 -11.98
CA GLU A 287 -18.56 -18.84 -11.70
C GLU A 287 -18.22 -17.38 -12.06
N LEU A 288 -18.73 -16.86 -13.18
CA LEU A 288 -18.48 -15.50 -13.60
C LEU A 288 -19.25 -14.49 -12.72
N VAL A 289 -20.47 -14.82 -12.33
CA VAL A 289 -21.27 -14.05 -11.37
C VAL A 289 -20.52 -13.99 -10.03
N LEU A 290 -20.04 -15.13 -9.54
CA LEU A 290 -19.27 -15.21 -8.30
C LEU A 290 -18.01 -14.35 -8.38
N LYS A 291 -17.26 -14.40 -9.49
CA LYS A 291 -16.04 -13.57 -9.67
C LYS A 291 -16.37 -12.07 -9.71
N THR A 292 -17.48 -11.69 -10.27
CA THR A 292 -17.94 -10.29 -10.27
C THR A 292 -18.29 -9.82 -8.86
N LEU A 293 -18.94 -10.66 -8.06
CA LEU A 293 -19.22 -10.38 -6.64
C LEU A 293 -17.94 -10.29 -5.82
N GLN A 294 -16.99 -11.20 -6.04
CA GLN A 294 -15.68 -11.17 -5.38
C GLN A 294 -14.88 -9.90 -5.73
N LEU A 295 -14.97 -9.41 -6.97
CA LEU A 295 -14.37 -8.13 -7.35
C LEU A 295 -14.99 -6.98 -6.56
N TYR A 296 -16.32 -6.96 -6.44
CA TYR A 296 -17.03 -5.97 -5.60
C TYR A 296 -16.53 -6.00 -4.16
N GLU A 297 -16.52 -7.17 -3.52
CA GLU A 297 -16.06 -7.35 -2.14
C GLU A 297 -14.62 -6.86 -1.94
N THR A 298 -13.75 -7.14 -2.91
CA THR A 298 -12.37 -6.66 -2.88
C THR A 298 -12.29 -5.13 -2.99
N MET A 299 -13.09 -4.52 -3.86
CA MET A 299 -13.10 -3.06 -4.06
C MET A 299 -13.68 -2.30 -2.86
N VAL A 300 -14.57 -2.90 -2.08
CA VAL A 300 -15.04 -2.32 -0.80
C VAL A 300 -13.89 -2.12 0.17
N VAL A 301 -12.93 -3.04 0.19
CA VAL A 301 -11.83 -3.08 1.17
C VAL A 301 -10.57 -2.42 0.63
N ARG A 302 -10.33 -2.54 -0.68
CA ARG A 302 -9.10 -2.11 -1.35
C ARG A 302 -9.38 -1.15 -2.49
N TRP A 303 -8.56 -0.12 -2.60
CA TRP A 303 -8.59 0.81 -3.74
C TRP A 303 -7.70 0.40 -4.90
N GLY A 304 -6.80 -0.56 -4.70
CA GLY A 304 -5.98 -1.20 -5.72
C GLY A 304 -6.35 -2.67 -5.83
N VAL A 305 -6.75 -3.12 -7.02
CA VAL A 305 -7.20 -4.49 -7.29
C VAL A 305 -6.50 -5.03 -8.52
N MET A 306 -6.09 -6.28 -8.45
CA MET A 306 -5.44 -6.98 -9.56
C MET A 306 -6.34 -8.13 -10.03
N LEU A 307 -6.70 -8.12 -11.31
CA LEU A 307 -7.45 -9.19 -11.99
C LEU A 307 -6.45 -10.11 -12.68
N VAL A 308 -6.21 -11.28 -12.10
CA VAL A 308 -5.21 -12.24 -12.59
C VAL A 308 -5.89 -13.41 -13.29
N GLY A 309 -5.43 -13.73 -14.49
CA GLY A 309 -5.92 -14.88 -15.24
C GLY A 309 -5.38 -14.92 -16.67
N PRO A 310 -5.48 -16.05 -17.36
CA PRO A 310 -5.06 -16.16 -18.75
C PRO A 310 -5.88 -15.28 -19.69
N THR A 311 -5.38 -15.05 -20.89
CA THR A 311 -6.13 -14.33 -21.93
C THR A 311 -7.42 -15.08 -22.25
N GLY A 312 -8.53 -14.34 -22.37
CA GLY A 312 -9.84 -14.93 -22.64
C GLY A 312 -10.60 -15.46 -21.41
N SER A 313 -10.08 -15.29 -20.17
CA SER A 313 -10.74 -15.71 -18.95
C SER A 313 -11.89 -14.80 -18.48
N GLY A 314 -12.17 -13.72 -19.20
CA GLY A 314 -13.27 -12.81 -18.89
C GLY A 314 -12.95 -11.68 -17.90
N LYS A 315 -11.67 -11.36 -17.65
CA LYS A 315 -11.25 -10.28 -16.72
C LYS A 315 -11.91 -8.95 -17.04
N THR A 316 -11.70 -8.45 -18.24
CA THR A 316 -12.29 -7.20 -18.72
C THR A 316 -13.83 -7.24 -18.70
N THR A 317 -14.40 -8.41 -18.99
CA THR A 317 -15.85 -8.64 -18.95
C THR A 317 -16.40 -8.44 -17.54
N VAL A 318 -15.78 -9.07 -16.53
CA VAL A 318 -16.14 -8.93 -15.11
C VAL A 318 -16.11 -7.47 -14.68
N LEU A 319 -15.05 -6.74 -15.05
CA LEU A 319 -14.90 -5.32 -14.73
C LEU A 319 -16.04 -4.47 -15.28
N HIS A 320 -16.34 -4.65 -16.57
CA HIS A 320 -17.41 -3.89 -17.23
C HIS A 320 -18.80 -4.27 -16.75
N ILE A 321 -19.06 -5.55 -16.41
CA ILE A 321 -20.32 -5.97 -15.85
C ILE A 321 -20.56 -5.32 -14.50
N LEU A 322 -19.53 -5.31 -13.64
CA LEU A 322 -19.64 -4.66 -12.32
C LEU A 322 -19.93 -3.16 -12.46
N ALA A 323 -19.23 -2.47 -13.38
CA ALA A 323 -19.48 -1.06 -13.65
C ALA A 323 -20.94 -0.78 -14.09
N ASN A 324 -21.47 -1.60 -15.00
CA ASN A 324 -22.85 -1.48 -15.45
C ASN A 324 -23.86 -1.81 -14.35
N ALA A 325 -23.55 -2.81 -13.49
CA ALA A 325 -24.41 -3.14 -12.36
C ALA A 325 -24.50 -1.98 -11.36
N PHE A 326 -23.40 -1.28 -11.10
CA PHE A 326 -23.41 -0.07 -10.26
C PHE A 326 -24.25 1.05 -10.87
N GLU A 327 -24.12 1.28 -12.16
CA GLU A 327 -24.90 2.29 -12.89
C GLU A 327 -26.41 1.99 -12.85
N LYS A 328 -26.78 0.72 -13.01
CA LYS A 328 -28.17 0.24 -12.93
C LYS A 328 -28.74 0.40 -11.52
N LEU A 329 -28.03 -0.09 -10.50
CA LEU A 329 -28.45 0.04 -9.10
C LEU A 329 -28.55 1.50 -8.66
N HIS A 330 -27.68 2.36 -9.16
CA HIS A 330 -27.79 3.80 -8.93
C HIS A 330 -29.05 4.39 -9.55
N ALA A 331 -29.39 4.02 -10.78
CA ALA A 331 -30.60 4.48 -11.45
C ALA A 331 -31.87 4.01 -10.74
N GLU A 332 -31.83 2.84 -10.12
CA GLU A 332 -32.93 2.26 -9.33
C GLU A 332 -32.97 2.80 -7.88
N ASN A 333 -32.02 3.67 -7.48
CA ASN A 333 -31.86 4.18 -6.12
C ASN A 333 -31.69 3.08 -5.06
N ALA A 334 -31.05 1.97 -5.41
CA ALA A 334 -30.79 0.88 -4.49
C ALA A 334 -29.86 1.34 -3.33
N PRO A 335 -30.09 0.89 -2.09
CA PRO A 335 -29.27 1.24 -0.95
C PRO A 335 -27.91 0.54 -1.05
N GLY A 336 -26.83 1.31 -1.08
CA GLY A 336 -25.46 0.77 -1.07
C GLY A 336 -24.41 1.85 -1.18
N PRO A 337 -23.28 1.74 -0.44
CA PRO A 337 -22.29 2.81 -0.37
C PRO A 337 -21.51 3.01 -1.68
N LEU A 338 -21.45 1.97 -2.54
CA LEU A 338 -20.71 1.97 -3.80
C LEU A 338 -21.58 2.01 -5.05
N TYR A 339 -22.91 2.07 -4.93
CA TYR A 339 -23.80 2.08 -6.10
C TYR A 339 -23.85 3.46 -6.72
N ARG A 340 -22.79 3.82 -7.45
CA ARG A 340 -22.63 5.09 -8.16
C ARG A 340 -22.13 4.82 -9.58
N PRO A 341 -22.34 5.75 -10.52
CA PRO A 341 -21.79 5.64 -11.86
C PRO A 341 -20.29 5.45 -11.86
N VAL A 342 -19.77 4.76 -12.85
CA VAL A 342 -18.34 4.43 -12.97
C VAL A 342 -17.78 5.02 -14.26
N ARG A 343 -16.71 5.79 -14.15
CA ARG A 343 -15.91 6.23 -15.29
C ARG A 343 -14.65 5.41 -15.37
N ILE A 344 -14.44 4.70 -16.46
CA ILE A 344 -13.26 3.86 -16.70
C ILE A 344 -12.30 4.60 -17.62
N GLN A 345 -11.03 4.68 -17.20
CA GLN A 345 -9.91 5.19 -18.00
C GLN A 345 -8.90 4.06 -18.15
N THR A 346 -8.76 3.51 -19.34
CA THR A 346 -7.84 2.39 -19.60
C THR A 346 -6.57 2.90 -20.26
N LEU A 347 -5.43 2.42 -19.78
CA LEU A 347 -4.11 2.67 -20.36
C LEU A 347 -3.28 1.38 -20.34
N ASN A 348 -2.38 1.23 -21.32
CA ASN A 348 -1.44 0.11 -21.33
C ASN A 348 -0.04 0.62 -20.98
N PRO A 349 0.48 0.32 -19.77
CA PRO A 349 1.78 0.84 -19.31
C PRO A 349 2.97 0.32 -20.12
N LYS A 350 2.82 -0.83 -20.79
CA LYS A 350 3.87 -1.43 -21.61
C LYS A 350 3.93 -0.90 -23.04
N ALA A 351 2.90 -0.23 -23.51
CA ALA A 351 2.85 0.35 -24.85
C ALA A 351 3.58 1.68 -24.97
N ILE A 352 3.99 2.28 -23.85
CA ILE A 352 4.60 3.60 -23.74
C ILE A 352 5.87 3.55 -22.90
N SER A 353 6.72 4.56 -23.04
CA SER A 353 7.93 4.69 -22.22
C SER A 353 7.57 5.13 -20.78
N MET A 354 8.51 4.96 -19.85
CA MET A 354 8.35 5.40 -18.47
C MET A 354 8.14 6.91 -18.36
N ASP A 355 8.82 7.67 -19.22
CA ASP A 355 8.69 9.13 -19.31
C ASP A 355 7.29 9.55 -19.78
N GLU A 356 6.73 8.83 -20.74
CA GLU A 356 5.36 9.06 -21.21
C GLU A 356 4.31 8.59 -20.20
N LEU A 357 4.63 7.59 -19.39
CA LEU A 357 3.73 7.08 -18.36
C LEU A 357 3.63 8.01 -17.16
N TYR A 358 4.77 8.38 -16.56
CA TYR A 358 4.84 9.17 -15.33
C TYR A 358 5.11 10.64 -15.53
N GLY A 359 5.70 11.02 -16.65
CA GLY A 359 6.18 12.35 -16.95
C GLY A 359 7.68 12.52 -16.74
N PHE A 360 8.24 13.54 -17.35
CA PHE A 360 9.67 13.83 -17.29
C PHE A 360 9.96 15.32 -17.41
N VAL A 361 11.16 15.73 -16.97
CA VAL A 361 11.67 17.09 -17.18
C VAL A 361 12.43 17.12 -18.49
N ASN A 362 12.00 17.94 -19.43
CA ASN A 362 12.74 18.19 -20.66
C ASN A 362 14.05 18.92 -20.32
N LEU A 363 15.19 18.25 -20.50
CA LEU A 363 16.51 18.79 -20.15
C LEU A 363 16.91 20.03 -20.94
N ALA A 364 16.33 20.25 -22.13
CA ALA A 364 16.63 21.42 -22.97
C ALA A 364 15.85 22.66 -22.53
N THR A 365 14.57 22.48 -22.14
CA THR A 365 13.69 23.63 -21.74
C THR A 365 13.53 23.72 -20.23
N MET A 366 13.96 22.72 -19.48
CA MET A 366 13.73 22.56 -18.03
C MET A 366 12.24 22.57 -17.65
N GLU A 367 11.35 22.29 -18.60
CA GLU A 367 9.91 22.21 -18.39
C GLU A 367 9.50 20.78 -18.07
N TRP A 368 8.55 20.65 -17.16
CA TRP A 368 7.90 19.38 -16.87
C TRP A 368 6.90 19.02 -17.97
N ARG A 369 6.95 17.78 -18.45
CA ARG A 369 5.92 17.20 -19.30
C ARG A 369 5.17 16.14 -18.52
N ASP A 370 3.85 16.25 -18.46
CA ASP A 370 3.00 15.30 -17.77
C ASP A 370 2.96 13.94 -18.49
N GLY A 371 2.98 12.87 -17.70
CA GLY A 371 2.74 11.52 -18.18
C GLY A 371 1.25 11.16 -18.15
N LEU A 372 0.89 10.17 -18.95
CA LEU A 372 -0.51 9.73 -19.09
C LEU A 372 -1.14 9.27 -17.78
N LEU A 373 -0.41 8.51 -16.95
CA LEU A 373 -0.90 8.05 -15.65
C LEU A 373 -1.06 9.21 -14.68
N GLY A 374 -0.11 10.13 -14.64
CA GLY A 374 -0.21 11.36 -13.84
C GLY A 374 -1.42 12.20 -14.22
N MET A 375 -1.67 12.36 -15.51
CA MET A 375 -2.86 13.07 -16.03
C MET A 375 -4.16 12.33 -15.69
N ALA A 376 -4.20 11.02 -15.86
CA ALA A 376 -5.39 10.20 -15.55
C ALA A 376 -5.77 10.30 -14.07
N ILE A 377 -4.80 10.11 -13.17
CA ILE A 377 -5.03 10.20 -11.72
C ILE A 377 -5.41 11.63 -11.32
N ARG A 378 -4.73 12.65 -11.85
CA ARG A 378 -5.06 14.06 -11.55
C ARG A 378 -6.49 14.39 -12.00
N SER A 379 -6.87 13.99 -13.21
CA SER A 379 -8.23 14.21 -13.72
C SER A 379 -9.29 13.47 -12.88
N ALA A 380 -8.96 12.26 -12.41
CA ALA A 380 -9.84 11.47 -11.55
C ALA A 380 -10.03 12.10 -10.16
N VAL A 381 -8.98 12.68 -9.60
CA VAL A 381 -9.02 13.33 -8.26
C VAL A 381 -9.76 14.67 -8.27
N ILE A 382 -9.75 15.40 -9.38
CA ILE A 382 -10.43 16.70 -9.52
C ILE A 382 -11.96 16.53 -9.57
N VAL A 383 -12.46 15.38 -9.96
CA VAL A 383 -13.91 15.10 -9.97
C VAL A 383 -14.44 15.12 -8.54
N THR A 384 -15.30 16.09 -8.24
CA THR A 384 -15.93 16.27 -6.92
C THR A 384 -17.26 15.52 -6.77
N ASP A 385 -17.83 15.08 -7.88
CA ASP A 385 -19.07 14.32 -7.90
C ASP A 385 -18.83 12.91 -7.32
N GLU A 386 -19.84 12.33 -6.72
CA GLU A 386 -19.79 10.96 -6.20
C GLU A 386 -19.84 9.94 -7.35
N ILE A 387 -18.82 9.94 -8.21
CA ILE A 387 -18.67 9.07 -9.37
C ILE A 387 -17.37 8.29 -9.20
N HIS A 388 -17.44 6.97 -9.31
CA HIS A 388 -16.24 6.13 -9.29
C HIS A 388 -15.34 6.43 -10.49
N GLN A 389 -14.06 6.59 -10.22
CA GLN A 389 -13.02 6.77 -11.21
C GLN A 389 -12.12 5.54 -11.19
N TRP A 390 -12.26 4.67 -12.18
CA TRP A 390 -11.43 3.47 -12.28
C TRP A 390 -10.32 3.71 -13.31
N VAL A 391 -9.09 3.74 -12.83
CA VAL A 391 -7.90 3.82 -13.69
C VAL A 391 -7.42 2.39 -13.91
N VAL A 392 -7.62 1.89 -15.12
CA VAL A 392 -7.32 0.51 -15.51
C VAL A 392 -5.98 0.46 -16.24
N CYS A 393 -5.03 -0.26 -15.67
CA CYS A 393 -3.75 -0.57 -16.29
C CYS A 393 -3.85 -1.95 -16.93
N ASP A 394 -4.15 -1.99 -18.24
CA ASP A 394 -4.28 -3.23 -19.02
C ASP A 394 -2.94 -3.58 -19.67
N GLY A 395 -2.25 -4.53 -19.07
CA GLY A 395 -0.96 -5.00 -19.56
C GLY A 395 -0.16 -5.75 -18.50
N PRO A 396 0.93 -6.44 -18.93
CA PRO A 396 1.73 -7.23 -18.02
C PRO A 396 2.28 -6.39 -16.87
N VAL A 397 2.07 -6.87 -15.65
CA VAL A 397 2.61 -6.24 -14.45
C VAL A 397 4.07 -6.66 -14.31
N ASP A 398 4.98 -5.69 -14.33
CA ASP A 398 6.38 -5.90 -14.01
C ASP A 398 6.91 -4.89 -12.99
N ALA A 399 8.05 -5.22 -12.41
CA ALA A 399 8.66 -4.42 -11.37
C ALA A 399 9.02 -2.99 -11.83
N VAL A 400 9.31 -2.80 -13.12
CA VAL A 400 9.82 -1.51 -13.63
C VAL A 400 8.80 -0.38 -13.48
N TRP A 401 7.57 -0.59 -13.92
CA TRP A 401 6.57 0.48 -13.88
C TRP A 401 5.69 0.47 -12.63
N ILE A 402 5.40 -0.73 -12.06
CA ILE A 402 4.46 -0.80 -10.93
C ILE A 402 5.06 -0.29 -9.62
N GLU A 403 6.37 -0.31 -9.48
CA GLU A 403 7.06 0.08 -8.25
C GLU A 403 6.83 1.54 -7.87
N ASN A 404 6.68 2.43 -8.85
CA ASN A 404 6.34 3.84 -8.61
C ASN A 404 4.92 4.02 -8.04
N LEU A 405 4.08 2.98 -8.09
CA LEU A 405 2.73 2.99 -7.52
C LEU A 405 2.66 2.45 -6.09
N ASN A 406 3.78 2.05 -5.48
CA ASN A 406 3.79 1.52 -4.11
C ASN A 406 3.09 2.47 -3.12
N THR A 407 3.36 3.77 -3.18
CA THR A 407 2.70 4.76 -2.32
C THR A 407 1.24 5.02 -2.67
N VAL A 408 0.84 4.70 -3.90
CA VAL A 408 -0.56 4.75 -4.35
C VAL A 408 -1.34 3.58 -3.78
N LEU A 409 -0.76 2.38 -3.80
CA LEU A 409 -1.39 1.13 -3.38
C LEU A 409 -1.33 0.90 -1.87
N ASP A 410 -0.42 1.58 -1.17
CA ASP A 410 -0.32 1.57 0.28
C ASP A 410 -1.37 2.48 0.95
N ASP A 411 -1.46 2.42 2.27
CA ASP A 411 -2.35 3.25 3.10
C ASP A 411 -2.16 4.77 2.90
N ASN A 412 -1.04 5.19 2.30
CA ASN A 412 -0.76 6.60 1.98
C ASN A 412 -1.67 7.15 0.87
N LYS A 413 -2.11 6.31 -0.06
CA LYS A 413 -2.98 6.67 -1.21
C LYS A 413 -2.48 7.89 -1.97
N MET A 414 -1.19 7.92 -2.30
CA MET A 414 -0.55 9.12 -2.84
C MET A 414 0.38 8.77 -4.01
N LEU A 415 0.14 9.38 -5.16
CA LEU A 415 1.08 9.35 -6.28
C LEU A 415 2.11 10.46 -6.10
N CYS A 416 3.40 10.08 -6.12
CA CYS A 416 4.52 11.01 -6.10
C CYS A 416 5.16 11.05 -7.48
N LEU A 417 5.18 12.20 -8.12
CA LEU A 417 5.79 12.40 -9.43
C LEU A 417 7.22 12.96 -9.29
N ALA A 418 8.03 12.79 -10.33
CA ALA A 418 9.42 13.26 -10.35
C ALA A 418 9.56 14.78 -10.26
N ASN A 419 8.54 15.56 -10.59
CA ASN A 419 8.50 17.01 -10.36
C ASN A 419 8.24 17.42 -8.90
N SER A 420 8.21 16.47 -7.97
CA SER A 420 7.87 16.65 -6.55
C SER A 420 6.38 16.88 -6.26
N GLU A 421 5.52 16.82 -7.26
CA GLU A 421 4.07 16.87 -7.08
C GLU A 421 3.59 15.61 -6.37
N ARG A 422 2.63 15.80 -5.45
CA ARG A 422 2.00 14.71 -4.69
C ARG A 422 0.51 14.79 -4.88
N ILE A 423 -0.04 13.76 -5.51
CA ILE A 423 -1.47 13.66 -5.80
C ILE A 423 -2.07 12.62 -4.84
N LYS A 424 -2.90 13.08 -3.90
CA LYS A 424 -3.60 12.20 -2.96
C LYS A 424 -4.88 11.69 -3.61
N LEU A 425 -5.06 10.38 -3.64
CA LEU A 425 -6.27 9.75 -4.17
C LEU A 425 -7.46 9.98 -3.23
N THR A 426 -8.62 10.22 -3.82
CA THR A 426 -9.90 10.27 -3.11
C THR A 426 -10.45 8.85 -2.91
N SER A 427 -11.49 8.71 -2.07
CA SER A 427 -12.16 7.42 -1.83
C SER A 427 -12.86 6.85 -3.08
N TRP A 428 -13.09 7.67 -4.10
CA TRP A 428 -13.78 7.30 -5.33
C TRP A 428 -12.83 6.83 -6.44
N VAL A 429 -11.52 6.95 -6.23
CA VAL A 429 -10.51 6.53 -7.21
C VAL A 429 -10.03 5.14 -6.89
N HIS A 430 -10.17 4.22 -7.84
CA HIS A 430 -9.67 2.85 -7.77
C HIS A 430 -8.67 2.59 -8.88
N MET A 431 -7.59 1.90 -8.51
CA MET A 431 -6.59 1.40 -9.46
C MET A 431 -6.89 -0.05 -9.77
N VAL A 432 -7.04 -0.40 -11.04
CA VAL A 432 -7.28 -1.77 -11.49
C VAL A 432 -6.16 -2.20 -12.41
N PHE A 433 -5.61 -3.37 -12.17
CA PHE A 433 -4.55 -3.97 -12.98
C PHE A 433 -5.09 -5.25 -13.62
N GLU A 434 -4.98 -5.35 -14.93
CA GLU A 434 -5.49 -6.49 -15.70
C GLU A 434 -4.37 -7.21 -16.46
#